data_cc30ea0525ba88cd8f2b1cfb764f1d8e
#
_entry.id   cc30ea0525ba88cd8f2b1cfb764f1d8e
#
_cell.length_a   1.000
_cell.length_b   1.000
_cell.length_c   1.000
_cell.angle_alpha   90.00
_cell.angle_beta   90.00
_cell.angle_gamma   90.00
#
_symmetry.space_group_name_H-M   'P 1'
#
loop_
_entity.id
_entity.type
_entity.pdbx_description
1 polymer ?
#
loop_
_entity_poly.entity_id
_entity_poly.type
_entity_poly.pdbx_seq_one_letter_code
_entity_poly.pdbx_strand_id
1 'polypeptide(L)'
;MNGTAIPVQELTCQLLDTAAGIPADTAAAGLIISHGHFLHRDAFRRTITAGTSICTGQPLATIGWDAALRALETGLLPCASSEQAILRIAASLGDPAIPVQLACVLGNLDRTNIGLVTAAIVRANGSGTGPASTLL
;
A
#
# COMPACT_ATOMS: atom_id res chain seq x y z
N MET A 1 -10.32 -2.49 -15.99
CA MET A 1 -9.63 -3.77 -15.81
C MET A 1 -9.07 -3.85 -14.42
N ASN A 2 -9.21 -4.97 -13.74
CA ASN A 2 -8.63 -5.14 -12.42
C ASN A 2 -7.22 -5.74 -12.52
N GLY A 3 -6.50 -5.80 -11.40
CA GLY A 3 -5.12 -6.25 -11.37
C GLY A 3 -4.90 -7.77 -11.34
N THR A 4 -5.95 -8.58 -11.45
CA THR A 4 -5.83 -10.03 -11.22
C THR A 4 -5.05 -10.77 -12.30
N ALA A 5 -5.04 -10.27 -13.53
CA ALA A 5 -4.38 -10.92 -14.66
C ALA A 5 -2.93 -10.48 -14.86
N ILE A 6 -2.46 -9.51 -14.09
CA ILE A 6 -1.12 -8.94 -14.25
C ILE A 6 -0.13 -9.72 -13.38
N PRO A 7 1.04 -10.12 -13.90
CA PRO A 7 2.06 -10.74 -13.03
C PRO A 7 2.46 -9.83 -11.87
N VAL A 8 2.77 -10.42 -10.72
CA VAL A 8 3.07 -9.66 -9.50
C VAL A 8 4.20 -8.66 -9.70
N GLN A 9 5.27 -9.04 -10.39
CA GLN A 9 6.40 -8.14 -10.61
C GLN A 9 6.01 -6.93 -11.45
N GLU A 10 5.22 -7.16 -12.49
CA GLU A 10 4.72 -6.09 -13.35
C GLU A 10 3.76 -5.18 -12.61
N LEU A 11 2.87 -5.78 -11.81
CA LEU A 11 1.93 -5.03 -11.00
C LEU A 11 2.66 -4.15 -9.99
N THR A 12 3.71 -4.67 -9.35
CA THR A 12 4.55 -3.92 -8.43
C THR A 12 5.14 -2.68 -9.10
N CYS A 13 5.71 -2.84 -10.29
CA CYS A 13 6.28 -1.72 -11.04
C CYS A 13 5.21 -0.67 -11.37
N GLN A 14 4.04 -1.12 -11.83
CA GLN A 14 2.94 -0.21 -12.19
C GLN A 14 2.44 0.57 -10.98
N LEU A 15 2.31 -0.09 -9.82
CA LEU A 15 1.87 0.58 -8.59
C LEU A 15 2.88 1.65 -8.15
N LEU A 16 4.17 1.33 -8.20
CA LEU A 16 5.21 2.29 -7.82
C LEU A 16 5.31 3.44 -8.80
N ASP A 17 5.21 3.17 -10.09
CA ASP A 17 5.25 4.22 -11.11
C ASP A 17 4.07 5.17 -10.97
N THR A 18 2.89 4.64 -10.71
CA THR A 18 1.68 5.44 -10.54
C THR A 18 1.77 6.33 -9.29
N ALA A 19 2.36 5.82 -8.22
CA ALA A 19 2.51 6.55 -6.96
C ALA A 19 3.69 7.53 -6.96
N ALA A 20 4.55 7.47 -7.96
CA ALA A 20 5.78 8.26 -7.99
C ALA A 20 5.49 9.76 -7.91
N GLY A 21 6.27 10.47 -7.12
CA GLY A 21 6.13 11.91 -6.95
C GLY A 21 5.20 12.32 -5.81
N ILE A 22 4.44 11.39 -5.23
CA ILE A 22 3.58 11.67 -4.08
C ILE A 22 4.07 10.80 -2.93
N PRO A 23 4.77 11.38 -1.92
CA PRO A 23 5.40 10.59 -0.87
C PRO A 23 4.43 9.67 -0.11
N ALA A 24 3.24 10.15 0.23
CA ALA A 24 2.27 9.34 0.94
C ALA A 24 1.79 8.16 0.10
N ASP A 25 1.53 8.36 -1.18
CA ASP A 25 1.11 7.28 -2.09
C ASP A 25 2.23 6.27 -2.28
N THR A 26 3.45 6.75 -2.44
CA THR A 26 4.64 5.88 -2.55
C THR A 26 4.82 5.06 -1.28
N ALA A 27 4.62 5.66 -0.12
CA ALA A 27 4.71 4.96 1.16
C ALA A 27 3.64 3.87 1.29
N ALA A 28 2.41 4.19 0.91
CA ALA A 28 1.29 3.25 0.98
C ALA A 28 1.53 2.04 0.07
N ALA A 29 1.85 2.29 -1.19
CA ALA A 29 2.16 1.21 -2.14
C ALA A 29 3.38 0.42 -1.69
N GLY A 30 4.42 1.10 -1.24
CA GLY A 30 5.66 0.47 -0.77
C GLY A 30 5.43 -0.43 0.44
N LEU A 31 4.55 -0.05 1.35
CA LEU A 31 4.23 -0.87 2.52
C LEU A 31 3.56 -2.18 2.10
N ILE A 32 2.59 -2.12 1.21
CA ILE A 32 1.91 -3.30 0.68
C ILE A 32 2.90 -4.21 -0.05
N ILE A 33 3.76 -3.64 -0.88
CA ILE A 33 4.74 -4.40 -1.66
C ILE A 33 5.78 -5.05 -0.73
N SER A 34 6.30 -4.29 0.22
CA SER A 34 7.33 -4.78 1.15
C SER A 34 6.81 -5.87 2.07
N HIS A 35 5.55 -5.79 2.48
CA HIS A 35 4.92 -6.84 3.27
C HIS A 35 4.82 -8.14 2.46
N GLY A 36 4.55 -8.05 1.16
CA GLY A 36 4.64 -9.17 0.24
C GLY A 36 3.46 -10.12 0.23
N HIS A 37 2.47 -9.92 1.08
CA HIS A 37 1.35 -10.84 1.23
C HIS A 37 0.17 -10.50 0.29
N PHE A 38 -0.20 -9.23 0.25
CA PHE A 38 -1.46 -8.83 -0.39
C PHE A 38 -1.46 -9.02 -1.90
N LEU A 39 -0.34 -8.77 -2.56
CA LEU A 39 -0.27 -8.87 -4.02
C LEU A 39 -0.37 -10.31 -4.53
N HIS A 40 -0.29 -11.30 -3.65
CA HIS A 40 -0.53 -12.70 -3.98
C HIS A 40 -1.96 -13.15 -3.69
N ARG A 41 -2.81 -12.24 -3.18
CA ARG A 41 -4.19 -12.55 -2.84
C ARG A 41 -5.13 -12.00 -3.90
N ASP A 42 -5.90 -12.87 -4.54
CA ASP A 42 -6.85 -12.47 -5.59
C ASP A 42 -7.87 -11.47 -5.06
N ALA A 43 -8.37 -11.68 -3.85
CA ALA A 43 -9.35 -10.78 -3.25
C ALA A 43 -8.81 -9.35 -3.13
N PHE A 44 -7.53 -9.20 -2.78
CA PHE A 44 -6.91 -7.89 -2.73
C PHE A 44 -6.68 -7.33 -4.13
N ARG A 45 -6.20 -8.15 -5.05
CA ARG A 45 -5.89 -7.71 -6.42
C ARG A 45 -7.13 -7.22 -7.15
N ARG A 46 -8.32 -7.71 -6.80
CA ARG A 46 -9.58 -7.23 -7.39
C ARG A 46 -9.88 -5.79 -6.99
N THR A 47 -9.25 -5.27 -5.95
CA THR A 47 -9.41 -3.87 -5.54
C THR A 47 -8.46 -2.93 -6.28
N ILE A 48 -7.57 -3.47 -7.11
CA ILE A 48 -6.61 -2.71 -7.90
C ILE A 48 -7.21 -2.43 -9.26
N THR A 49 -7.22 -1.16 -9.65
CA THR A 49 -7.64 -0.73 -10.97
C THR A 49 -6.42 -0.54 -11.85
N ALA A 50 -6.39 -1.21 -12.99
CA ALA A 50 -5.33 -1.07 -13.97
C ALA A 50 -5.84 -0.35 -15.21
N GLY A 51 -5.00 0.48 -15.79
CA GLY A 51 -5.34 1.25 -16.98
C GLY A 51 -4.10 1.75 -17.68
N THR A 52 -4.28 2.76 -18.52
CA THR A 52 -3.20 3.35 -19.29
C THR A 52 -3.30 4.87 -19.20
N SER A 53 -2.18 5.53 -19.01
CA SER A 53 -2.14 6.99 -18.99
C SER A 53 -2.49 7.54 -20.37
N ILE A 54 -3.42 8.49 -20.40
CA ILE A 54 -3.80 9.17 -21.63
C ILE A 54 -2.64 10.00 -22.19
N CYS A 55 -1.85 10.55 -21.29
CA CYS A 55 -0.76 11.46 -21.66
C CYS A 55 0.47 10.74 -22.18
N THR A 56 0.84 9.62 -21.56
CA THR A 56 2.12 8.96 -21.82
C THR A 56 1.99 7.56 -22.41
N GLY A 57 0.79 6.97 -22.42
CA GLY A 57 0.59 5.58 -22.83
C GLY A 57 1.14 4.56 -21.84
N GLN A 58 1.66 4.99 -20.69
CA GLN A 58 2.24 4.09 -19.69
C GLN A 58 1.16 3.33 -18.94
N PRO A 59 1.40 2.05 -18.61
CA PRO A 59 0.49 1.29 -17.76
C PRO A 59 0.43 1.91 -16.36
N LEU A 60 -0.78 2.00 -15.83
CA LEU A 60 -1.03 2.52 -14.49
C LEU A 60 -1.77 1.48 -13.66
N ALA A 61 -1.52 1.48 -12.36
CA ALA A 61 -2.26 0.65 -11.42
C ALA A 61 -2.41 1.40 -10.10
N THR A 62 -3.63 1.43 -9.60
CA THR A 62 -3.95 2.08 -8.32
C THR A 62 -4.71 1.13 -7.43
N ILE A 63 -4.42 1.18 -6.13
CA ILE A 63 -5.14 0.39 -5.14
C ILE A 63 -6.39 1.16 -4.73
N GLY A 64 -7.55 0.50 -4.79
CA GLY A 64 -8.78 1.06 -4.25
C GLY A 64 -8.82 0.82 -2.76
N TRP A 65 -8.28 1.75 -1.97
CA TRP A 65 -8.13 1.57 -0.53
C TRP A 65 -9.47 1.35 0.16
N ASP A 66 -10.47 2.10 -0.23
CA ASP A 66 -11.81 1.95 0.31
C ASP A 66 -12.39 0.56 0.01
N ALA A 67 -12.22 0.09 -1.21
CA ALA A 67 -12.66 -1.25 -1.61
C ALA A 67 -11.89 -2.34 -0.86
N ALA A 68 -10.60 -2.14 -0.64
CA ALA A 68 -9.76 -3.09 0.09
C ALA A 68 -10.21 -3.22 1.55
N LEU A 69 -10.48 -2.10 2.22
CA LEU A 69 -10.98 -2.12 3.59
C LEU A 69 -12.37 -2.73 3.67
N ARG A 70 -13.22 -2.46 2.69
CA ARG A 70 -14.55 -3.05 2.63
C ARG A 70 -14.45 -4.57 2.47
N ALA A 71 -13.55 -5.05 1.63
CA ALA A 71 -13.31 -6.49 1.49
C ALA A 71 -12.83 -7.11 2.80
N LEU A 72 -11.97 -6.41 3.53
CA LEU A 72 -11.51 -6.85 4.84
C LEU A 72 -12.68 -6.96 5.82
N GLU A 73 -13.52 -5.95 5.90
CA GLU A 73 -14.62 -5.88 6.85
C GLU A 73 -15.74 -6.87 6.54
N THR A 74 -15.96 -7.17 5.27
CA THR A 74 -17.03 -8.10 4.85
C THR A 74 -16.60 -9.56 4.82
N GLY A 75 -15.32 -9.85 5.14
CA GLY A 75 -14.80 -11.21 5.15
C GLY A 75 -14.36 -11.74 3.80
N LEU A 76 -14.39 -10.93 2.75
CA LEU A 76 -13.90 -11.33 1.42
C LEU A 76 -12.37 -11.39 1.37
N LEU A 77 -11.70 -10.70 2.29
CA LEU A 77 -10.25 -10.70 2.40
C LEU A 77 -9.87 -11.10 3.84
N PRO A 78 -9.94 -12.39 4.19
CA PRO A 78 -9.56 -12.82 5.54
C PRO A 78 -8.09 -12.57 5.80
N CYS A 79 -7.79 -11.93 6.91
CA CYS A 79 -6.42 -11.56 7.29
C CYS A 79 -6.19 -11.82 8.77
N ALA A 80 -4.96 -12.20 9.12
CA ALA A 80 -4.51 -12.21 10.50
C ALA A 80 -4.47 -10.77 11.06
N SER A 81 -4.41 -10.63 12.37
CA SER A 81 -4.44 -9.31 13.02
C SER A 81 -3.32 -8.39 12.53
N SER A 82 -2.11 -8.92 12.35
CA SER A 82 -0.99 -8.13 11.85
C SER A 82 -1.19 -7.69 10.41
N GLU A 83 -1.79 -8.55 9.58
CA GLU A 83 -2.09 -8.20 8.19
C GLU A 83 -3.15 -7.11 8.12
N GLN A 84 -4.18 -7.20 8.95
CA GLN A 84 -5.20 -6.16 9.04
C GLN A 84 -4.59 -4.82 9.43
N ALA A 85 -3.69 -4.83 10.40
CA ALA A 85 -3.00 -3.62 10.84
C ALA A 85 -2.20 -2.98 9.69
N ILE A 86 -1.44 -3.78 8.95
CA ILE A 86 -0.68 -3.31 7.79
C ILE A 86 -1.61 -2.69 6.76
N LEU A 87 -2.70 -3.36 6.43
CA LEU A 87 -3.64 -2.85 5.41
C LEU A 87 -4.29 -1.53 5.86
N ARG A 88 -4.70 -1.43 7.12
CA ARG A 88 -5.34 -0.21 7.63
C ARG A 88 -4.37 0.96 7.63
N ILE A 89 -3.12 0.73 8.00
CA ILE A 89 -2.10 1.79 7.99
C ILE A 89 -1.80 2.21 6.55
N ALA A 90 -1.62 1.26 5.65
CA ALA A 90 -1.37 1.55 4.24
C ALA A 90 -2.52 2.36 3.63
N ALA A 91 -3.76 1.97 3.93
CA ALA A 91 -4.94 2.68 3.42
C ALA A 91 -4.99 4.13 3.90
N SER A 92 -4.64 4.37 5.16
CA SER A 92 -4.64 5.74 5.69
C SER A 92 -3.53 6.60 5.09
N LEU A 93 -2.41 5.99 4.70
CA LEU A 93 -1.35 6.69 3.99
C LEU A 93 -1.75 6.99 2.54
N GLY A 94 -2.44 6.06 1.91
CA GLY A 94 -2.82 6.21 0.50
C GLY A 94 -4.06 7.03 0.25
N ASP A 95 -4.90 7.22 1.27
CA ASP A 95 -6.13 8.00 1.16
C ASP A 95 -6.32 8.83 2.42
N PRO A 96 -6.16 10.17 2.34
CA PRO A 96 -6.29 11.04 3.52
C PRO A 96 -7.69 11.02 4.15
N ALA A 97 -8.70 10.55 3.43
CA ALA A 97 -10.06 10.45 3.97
C ALA A 97 -10.25 9.22 4.85
N ILE A 98 -9.30 8.28 4.85
CA ILE A 98 -9.40 7.05 5.63
C ILE A 98 -8.62 7.21 6.94
N PRO A 99 -9.30 7.23 8.09
CA PRO A 99 -8.61 7.35 9.37
C PRO A 99 -8.05 6.01 9.82
N VAL A 100 -7.03 6.05 10.68
CA VAL A 100 -6.54 4.87 11.38
C VAL A 100 -6.29 5.23 12.84
N GLN A 101 -6.70 4.35 13.73
CA GLN A 101 -6.41 4.50 15.16
C GLN A 101 -5.11 3.76 15.47
N LEU A 102 -4.01 4.49 15.48
CA LEU A 102 -2.68 3.89 15.61
C LEU A 102 -2.54 3.05 16.89
N ALA A 103 -3.08 3.52 18.01
CA ALA A 103 -3.00 2.78 19.25
C ALA A 103 -3.63 1.38 19.15
N CYS A 104 -4.67 1.25 18.35
CA CYS A 104 -5.35 -0.03 18.16
C CYS A 104 -4.59 -0.98 17.25
N VAL A 105 -3.98 -0.46 16.18
CA VAL A 105 -3.33 -1.31 15.18
C VAL A 105 -1.88 -1.62 15.53
N LEU A 106 -1.17 -0.73 16.20
CA LEU A 106 0.26 -0.93 16.49
C LEU A 106 0.50 -2.14 17.40
N GLY A 107 -0.42 -2.43 18.30
CA GLY A 107 -0.31 -3.59 19.18
C GLY A 107 -0.36 -4.93 18.47
N ASN A 108 -0.82 -4.97 17.23
CA ASN A 108 -0.93 -6.18 16.43
C ASN A 108 0.29 -6.41 15.51
N LEU A 109 1.25 -5.50 15.52
CA LEU A 109 2.43 -5.61 14.66
C LEU A 109 3.56 -6.30 15.39
N ASP A 110 4.19 -7.26 14.72
CA ASP A 110 5.42 -7.86 15.22
C ASP A 110 6.61 -6.96 14.88
N ARG A 111 7.81 -7.40 15.28
CA ARG A 111 9.03 -6.63 15.09
C ARG A 111 9.31 -6.34 13.61
N THR A 112 9.10 -7.32 12.74
CA THR A 112 9.32 -7.16 11.31
C THR A 112 8.34 -6.14 10.72
N ASN A 113 7.07 -6.28 11.07
CA ASN A 113 6.03 -5.42 10.51
C ASN A 113 6.12 -3.99 11.03
N ILE A 114 6.49 -3.79 12.31
CA ILE A 114 6.71 -2.42 12.79
C ILE A 114 7.86 -1.74 12.06
N GLY A 115 8.88 -2.50 11.69
CA GLY A 115 9.97 -1.98 10.86
C GLY A 115 9.48 -1.49 9.50
N LEU A 116 8.61 -2.27 8.86
CA LEU A 116 8.02 -1.87 7.58
C LEU A 116 7.16 -0.61 7.72
N VAL A 117 6.36 -0.53 8.76
CA VAL A 117 5.51 0.64 9.03
C VAL A 117 6.36 1.87 9.29
N THR A 118 7.40 1.74 10.10
CA THR A 118 8.31 2.85 10.41
C THR A 118 8.95 3.40 9.13
N ALA A 119 9.42 2.51 8.27
CA ALA A 119 10.00 2.92 6.98
C ALA A 119 8.97 3.63 6.09
N ALA A 120 7.72 3.15 6.10
CA ALA A 120 6.65 3.79 5.34
C ALA A 120 6.34 5.19 5.86
N ILE A 121 6.31 5.37 7.18
CA ILE A 121 6.05 6.68 7.79
C ILE A 121 7.14 7.68 7.40
N VAL A 122 8.40 7.27 7.47
CA VAL A 122 9.52 8.13 7.06
C VAL A 122 9.38 8.51 5.59
N ARG A 123 9.06 7.55 4.74
CA ARG A 123 8.86 7.80 3.31
C ARG A 123 7.70 8.74 3.04
N ALA A 124 6.59 8.58 3.77
CA ALA A 124 5.43 9.45 3.63
C ALA A 124 5.75 10.90 4.00
N ASN A 125 6.68 11.10 4.90
CA ASN A 125 7.16 12.43 5.27
C ASN A 125 8.05 13.05 4.20
N GLY A 126 8.53 12.24 3.24
CA GLY A 126 9.44 12.71 2.21
C GLY A 126 10.90 12.72 2.61
N SER A 127 11.22 12.24 3.82
CA SER A 127 12.59 12.29 4.36
C SER A 127 13.46 11.10 4.00
N GLY A 128 12.86 10.00 3.56
CA GLY A 128 13.56 8.74 3.36
C GLY A 128 14.24 8.56 2.01
N THR A 129 14.27 9.59 1.15
CA THR A 129 14.61 9.43 -0.25
C THR A 129 15.99 9.96 -0.64
N GLY A 130 16.77 10.47 0.29
CA GLY A 130 18.04 11.06 -0.06
C GLY A 130 19.02 11.07 1.08
N PRO A 131 20.29 11.37 0.78
CA PRO A 131 21.34 11.41 1.80
C PRO A 131 21.11 12.45 2.87
N ALA A 132 20.32 13.47 2.59
CA ALA A 132 20.00 14.51 3.58
C ALA A 132 19.27 13.93 4.79
N SER A 133 18.53 12.86 4.63
CA SER A 133 17.79 12.23 5.72
C SER A 133 18.72 11.67 6.78
N THR A 134 19.98 11.46 6.48
CA THR A 134 20.95 10.90 7.41
C THR A 134 21.66 11.94 8.25
N LEU A 135 21.40 13.19 8.01
CA LEU A 135 22.11 14.31 8.69
C LEU A 135 21.47 14.72 10.00
N LEU A 136 20.41 14.12 10.37
CA LEU A 136 19.67 14.49 11.58
C LEU A 136 20.06 13.68 12.80
#